data_9c57ac762acd3bca7148d094ba88011d
#
_entry.id   9c57ac762acd3bca7148d094ba88011d
#
_cell.length_a   1.000
_cell.length_b   1.000
_cell.length_c   1.000
_cell.angle_alpha   90.00
_cell.angle_beta   90.00
_cell.angle_gamma   90.00
#
_symmetry.space_group_name_H-M   'P 1'
#
loop_
_entity.id
_entity.type
_entity.pdbx_description
1 polymer ?
#
loop_
_entity_poly.entity_id
_entity_poly.type
_entity_poly.pdbx_seq_one_letter_code
_entity_poly.pdbx_strand_id
1 'polypeptide(L)'
;MIICEKVSKRFGEKFAVRDVSFRFDKSLAVLGYNGAGKSTLAKLIAGILKPSSGRIEVFGKDPYKCVEVRRKIGIITHNPMLYRELTVEENLRFFANLFRIEEWDWILDELNLRDKSNKRVLELSRGYLQRVAIARAMISNPHLLILDEAFSSLDLEGREILRKMIRNFEGSILLSTHDLEEAKFCRKFLVLHNGEAAYFGESYDEAVGILRAHKEGSEG
;
A
#
# COMPACT_ATOMS: atom_id res chain seq x y z
N MET A 1 -1.41 14.58 6.62
CA MET A 1 -0.14 14.82 5.91
C MET A 1 0.86 13.73 6.27
N ILE A 2 1.57 13.24 5.28
CA ILE A 2 2.66 12.25 5.39
C ILE A 2 3.96 12.92 4.95
N ILE A 3 5.03 12.78 5.73
CA ILE A 3 6.32 13.42 5.50
C ILE A 3 7.43 12.37 5.61
N CYS A 4 8.31 12.35 4.63
CA CYS A 4 9.57 11.61 4.64
C CYS A 4 10.72 12.61 4.45
N GLU A 5 11.72 12.57 5.34
CA GLU A 5 12.89 13.46 5.32
C GLU A 5 14.16 12.61 5.35
N LYS A 6 14.92 12.61 4.26
CA LYS A 6 16.20 11.88 4.08
C LYS A 6 16.13 10.43 4.53
N VAL A 7 15.00 9.76 4.19
CA VAL A 7 14.73 8.40 4.63
C VAL A 7 15.62 7.43 3.90
N SER A 8 16.33 6.60 4.67
CA SER A 8 17.11 5.50 4.13
C SER A 8 16.78 4.19 4.84
N LYS A 9 16.84 3.09 4.09
CA LYS A 9 16.75 1.72 4.62
C LYS A 9 17.80 0.84 3.98
N ARG A 10 18.65 0.26 4.82
CA ARG A 10 19.70 -0.67 4.42
C ARG A 10 19.41 -2.07 4.98
N PHE A 11 19.66 -3.08 4.17
CA PHE A 11 19.68 -4.49 4.55
C PHE A 11 21.08 -5.03 4.26
N GLY A 12 21.82 -5.35 5.33
CA GLY A 12 23.25 -5.62 5.20
C GLY A 12 23.99 -4.41 4.59
N GLU A 13 24.68 -4.61 3.48
CA GLU A 13 25.39 -3.54 2.78
C GLU A 13 24.55 -2.84 1.70
N LYS A 14 23.41 -3.40 1.30
CA LYS A 14 22.60 -2.87 0.21
C LYS A 14 21.53 -1.90 0.72
N PHE A 15 21.48 -0.71 0.11
CA PHE A 15 20.35 0.20 0.30
C PHE A 15 19.16 -0.24 -0.53
N ALA A 16 18.02 -0.38 0.11
CA ALA A 16 16.72 -0.58 -0.56
C ALA A 16 15.99 0.75 -0.77
N VAL A 17 16.26 1.74 0.10
CA VAL A 17 15.83 3.15 -0.03
C VAL A 17 16.99 4.00 0.47
N ARG A 18 17.32 5.09 -0.25
CA ARG A 18 18.46 5.93 0.05
C ARG A 18 18.10 7.40 -0.10
N ASP A 19 18.21 8.15 0.99
CA ASP A 19 18.04 9.60 1.09
C ASP A 19 16.76 10.17 0.43
N VAL A 20 15.65 9.46 0.55
CA VAL A 20 14.37 9.81 -0.08
C VAL A 20 13.63 10.83 0.76
N SER A 21 13.25 11.97 0.15
CA SER A 21 12.51 13.05 0.79
C SER A 21 11.29 13.44 -0.04
N PHE A 22 10.10 13.49 0.58
CA PHE A 22 8.86 13.96 -0.04
C PHE A 22 7.79 14.23 1.02
N ARG A 23 6.69 14.87 0.59
CA ARG A 23 5.49 15.06 1.41
C ARG A 23 4.23 15.02 0.57
N PHE A 24 3.17 14.41 1.13
CA PHE A 24 1.85 14.42 0.51
C PHE A 24 0.74 14.40 1.57
N ASP A 25 -0.48 14.73 1.15
CA ASP A 25 -1.67 14.80 1.99
C ASP A 25 -2.85 13.99 1.45
N LYS A 26 -3.04 13.94 0.15
CA LYS A 26 -4.15 13.26 -0.52
C LYS A 26 -3.72 11.92 -1.11
N SER A 27 -2.99 11.94 -2.21
CA SER A 27 -2.60 10.71 -2.89
C SER A 27 -1.22 10.83 -3.52
N LEU A 28 -0.45 9.75 -3.43
CA LEU A 28 0.89 9.61 -3.99
C LEU A 28 1.00 8.27 -4.72
N ALA A 29 1.35 8.31 -6.00
CA ALA A 29 1.81 7.15 -6.74
C ALA A 29 3.33 7.02 -6.60
N VAL A 30 3.79 5.85 -6.16
CA VAL A 30 5.20 5.48 -6.14
C VAL A 30 5.45 4.56 -7.32
N LEU A 31 6.12 5.10 -8.33
CA LEU A 31 6.48 4.42 -9.58
C LEU A 31 7.92 3.91 -9.55
N GLY A 32 8.19 2.85 -10.26
CA GLY A 32 9.54 2.28 -10.37
C GLY A 32 9.48 0.82 -10.78
N TYR A 33 10.57 0.33 -11.36
CA TYR A 33 10.70 -1.07 -11.74
C TYR A 33 10.83 -1.99 -10.51
N ASN A 34 10.80 -3.31 -10.76
CA ASN A 34 11.01 -4.29 -9.69
C ASN A 34 12.38 -4.08 -9.03
N GLY A 35 12.39 -4.10 -7.71
CA GLY A 35 13.61 -3.82 -6.94
C GLY A 35 13.93 -2.35 -6.70
N ALA A 36 13.17 -1.38 -7.23
CA ALA A 36 13.41 0.05 -7.04
C ALA A 36 13.22 0.56 -5.59
N GLY A 37 12.68 -0.26 -4.68
CA GLY A 37 12.48 0.12 -3.28
C GLY A 37 11.04 0.45 -2.88
N LYS A 38 10.06 0.36 -3.81
CA LYS A 38 8.65 0.72 -3.59
C LYS A 38 8.03 0.04 -2.37
N SER A 39 8.07 -1.28 -2.30
CA SER A 39 7.51 -2.06 -1.18
C SER A 39 8.26 -1.80 0.14
N THR A 40 9.56 -1.50 0.08
CA THR A 40 10.32 -1.12 1.27
C THR A 40 9.85 0.22 1.79
N LEU A 41 9.67 1.21 0.92
CA LEU A 41 9.16 2.54 1.28
C LEU A 41 7.73 2.43 1.85
N ALA A 42 6.85 1.66 1.23
CA ALA A 42 5.50 1.39 1.72
C ALA A 42 5.50 0.82 3.16
N LYS A 43 6.35 -0.18 3.44
CA LYS A 43 6.49 -0.79 4.77
C LYS A 43 7.11 0.15 5.81
N LEU A 44 8.00 1.06 5.39
CA LEU A 44 8.55 2.10 6.27
C LEU A 44 7.46 3.09 6.69
N ILE A 45 6.64 3.57 5.75
CA ILE A 45 5.53 4.49 6.03
C ILE A 45 4.44 3.82 6.86
N ALA A 46 4.19 2.53 6.65
CA ALA A 46 3.26 1.74 7.47
C ALA A 46 3.77 1.49 8.91
N GLY A 47 5.03 1.83 9.22
CA GLY A 47 5.63 1.54 10.52
C GLY A 47 5.94 0.06 10.76
N ILE A 48 5.96 -0.77 9.71
CA ILE A 48 6.36 -2.18 9.75
C ILE A 48 7.89 -2.31 9.82
N LEU A 49 8.59 -1.44 9.09
CA LEU A 49 10.05 -1.38 9.09
C LEU A 49 10.52 -0.09 9.75
N LYS A 50 11.60 -0.21 10.54
CA LYS A 50 12.32 0.96 11.06
C LYS A 50 13.27 1.50 10.00
N PRO A 51 13.29 2.82 9.72
CA PRO A 51 14.31 3.42 8.86
C PRO A 51 15.71 3.24 9.46
N SER A 52 16.72 3.13 8.61
CA SER A 52 18.13 3.11 9.03
C SER A 52 18.62 4.52 9.37
N SER A 53 18.12 5.54 8.64
CA SER A 53 18.33 6.97 8.91
C SER A 53 17.16 7.77 8.35
N GLY A 54 17.11 9.06 8.69
CA GLY A 54 16.05 9.96 8.31
C GLY A 54 14.82 9.87 9.22
N ARG A 55 13.75 10.57 8.83
CA ARG A 55 12.53 10.72 9.64
C ARG A 55 11.29 10.46 8.79
N ILE A 56 10.33 9.76 9.38
CA ILE A 56 9.01 9.55 8.80
C ILE A 56 7.96 10.05 9.79
N GLU A 57 7.03 10.84 9.29
CA GLU A 57 5.85 11.25 10.04
C GLU A 57 4.57 10.90 9.26
N VAL A 58 3.65 10.29 9.95
CA VAL A 58 2.28 10.04 9.50
C VAL A 58 1.36 10.71 10.51
N PHE A 59 0.59 11.69 10.05
CA PHE A 59 -0.29 12.50 10.91
C PHE A 59 0.45 13.13 12.12
N GLY A 60 1.69 13.61 11.90
CA GLY A 60 2.51 14.28 12.90
C GLY A 60 3.22 13.36 13.90
N LYS A 61 3.19 12.04 13.71
CA LYS A 61 3.83 11.06 14.59
C LYS A 61 4.67 10.04 13.83
N ASP A 62 5.70 9.49 14.46
CA ASP A 62 6.52 8.40 13.94
C ASP A 62 5.70 7.09 13.92
N PRO A 63 5.38 6.52 12.73
CA PRO A 63 4.54 5.32 12.64
C PRO A 63 5.22 4.08 13.22
N TYR A 64 6.54 4.01 13.26
CA TYR A 64 7.25 2.88 13.86
C TYR A 64 7.11 2.86 15.38
N LYS A 65 7.05 4.03 16.03
CA LYS A 65 6.98 4.16 17.50
C LYS A 65 5.55 4.30 18.02
N CYS A 66 4.61 4.80 17.22
CA CYS A 66 3.27 5.15 17.67
C CYS A 66 2.22 4.13 17.18
N VAL A 67 1.67 3.33 18.12
CA VAL A 67 0.64 2.32 17.83
C VAL A 67 -0.67 2.96 17.34
N GLU A 68 -1.04 4.11 17.92
CA GLU A 68 -2.29 4.82 17.57
C GLU A 68 -2.28 5.27 16.11
N VAL A 69 -1.11 5.64 15.58
CA VAL A 69 -0.97 5.98 14.17
C VAL A 69 -1.09 4.73 13.29
N ARG A 70 -0.44 3.62 13.68
CA ARG A 70 -0.55 2.37 12.91
C ARG A 70 -1.98 1.85 12.80
N ARG A 71 -2.82 2.07 13.83
CA ARG A 71 -4.24 1.72 13.77
C ARG A 71 -5.03 2.49 12.72
N LYS A 72 -4.52 3.66 12.29
CA LYS A 72 -5.11 4.51 11.23
C LYS A 72 -4.54 4.22 9.85
N ILE A 73 -3.69 3.19 9.71
CA ILE A 73 -3.06 2.81 8.45
C ILE A 73 -3.58 1.45 8.03
N GLY A 74 -4.29 1.41 6.91
CA GLY A 74 -4.58 0.17 6.18
C GLY A 74 -3.45 -0.11 5.19
N ILE A 75 -2.94 -1.33 5.18
CA ILE A 75 -1.91 -1.72 4.22
C ILE A 75 -2.28 -3.02 3.52
N ILE A 76 -2.19 -3.00 2.20
CA ILE A 76 -2.30 -4.16 1.33
C ILE A 76 -0.93 -4.35 0.68
N THR A 77 -0.36 -5.53 0.84
CA THR A 77 0.93 -5.90 0.24
C THR A 77 0.78 -7.19 -0.53
N HIS A 78 1.82 -7.58 -1.25
CA HIS A 78 1.89 -8.89 -1.89
C HIS A 78 1.67 -10.06 -0.89
N ASN A 79 2.08 -9.91 0.37
CA ASN A 79 1.71 -10.84 1.44
C ASN A 79 0.37 -10.38 2.05
N PRO A 80 -0.70 -11.20 1.97
CA PRO A 80 -2.04 -10.82 2.42
C PRO A 80 -2.15 -10.63 3.93
N MET A 81 -1.18 -11.11 4.74
CA MET A 81 -1.17 -11.05 6.20
C MET A 81 -2.45 -11.63 6.82
N LEU A 82 -2.88 -12.79 6.34
CA LEU A 82 -4.05 -13.52 6.78
C LEU A 82 -3.67 -14.86 7.42
N TYR A 83 -4.48 -15.33 8.33
CA TYR A 83 -4.37 -16.67 8.93
C TYR A 83 -5.00 -17.68 7.99
N ARG A 84 -4.19 -18.52 7.37
CA ARG A 84 -4.60 -19.41 6.27
C ARG A 84 -5.59 -20.48 6.70
N GLU A 85 -5.48 -20.94 7.95
CA GLU A 85 -6.33 -22.03 8.53
C GLU A 85 -7.71 -21.53 8.97
N LEU A 86 -7.85 -20.22 9.18
CA LEU A 86 -9.11 -19.60 9.55
C LEU A 86 -9.97 -19.34 8.31
N THR A 87 -11.29 -19.31 8.51
CA THR A 87 -12.24 -18.88 7.49
C THR A 87 -12.08 -17.39 7.20
N VAL A 88 -12.69 -16.91 6.12
CA VAL A 88 -12.74 -15.47 5.78
C VAL A 88 -13.36 -14.69 6.94
N GLU A 89 -14.49 -15.15 7.45
CA GLU A 89 -15.19 -14.49 8.55
C GLU A 89 -14.37 -14.47 9.83
N GLU A 90 -13.75 -15.59 10.21
CA GLU A 90 -12.88 -15.67 11.40
C GLU A 90 -11.68 -14.73 11.29
N ASN A 91 -11.05 -14.64 10.11
CA ASN A 91 -9.97 -13.68 9.86
C ASN A 91 -10.45 -12.24 10.09
N LEU A 92 -11.53 -11.84 9.43
CA LEU A 92 -12.03 -10.47 9.52
C LEU A 92 -12.51 -10.14 10.93
N ARG A 93 -13.19 -11.05 11.61
CA ARG A 93 -13.61 -10.92 13.01
C ARG A 93 -12.40 -10.76 13.94
N PHE A 94 -11.31 -11.52 13.71
CA PHE A 94 -10.07 -11.37 14.47
C PHE A 94 -9.53 -9.95 14.38
N PHE A 95 -9.42 -9.38 13.16
CA PHE A 95 -8.92 -8.01 12.97
C PHE A 95 -9.90 -6.97 13.50
N ALA A 96 -11.21 -7.16 13.32
CA ALA A 96 -12.23 -6.29 13.91
C ALA A 96 -12.08 -6.20 15.43
N ASN A 97 -11.96 -7.35 16.11
CA ASN A 97 -11.74 -7.41 17.55
C ASN A 97 -10.43 -6.71 17.97
N LEU A 98 -9.32 -6.92 17.21
CA LEU A 98 -8.04 -6.28 17.46
C LEU A 98 -8.13 -4.74 17.40
N PHE A 99 -8.93 -4.21 16.48
CA PHE A 99 -9.17 -2.78 16.32
C PHE A 99 -10.35 -2.26 17.16
N ARG A 100 -11.12 -3.17 17.83
CA ARG A 100 -12.34 -2.86 18.59
C ARG A 100 -13.44 -2.26 17.72
N ILE A 101 -13.67 -2.87 16.56
CA ILE A 101 -14.70 -2.51 15.59
C ILE A 101 -15.85 -3.52 15.77
N GLU A 102 -17.04 -3.04 16.12
CA GLU A 102 -18.22 -3.87 16.33
C GLU A 102 -18.94 -4.16 15.00
N GLU A 103 -19.16 -3.14 14.20
CA GLU A 103 -19.83 -3.23 12.90
C GLU A 103 -18.81 -3.35 11.77
N TRP A 104 -18.48 -4.56 11.36
CA TRP A 104 -17.42 -4.81 10.35
C TRP A 104 -17.91 -5.65 9.17
N ASP A 105 -19.02 -6.35 9.28
CA ASP A 105 -19.45 -7.37 8.32
C ASP A 105 -19.96 -6.79 6.99
N TRP A 106 -20.22 -5.46 6.93
CA TRP A 106 -20.52 -4.71 5.71
C TRP A 106 -19.43 -4.90 4.64
N ILE A 107 -18.18 -5.12 5.04
CA ILE A 107 -17.05 -5.29 4.13
C ILE A 107 -17.14 -6.59 3.32
N LEU A 108 -17.86 -7.59 3.83
CA LEU A 108 -18.12 -8.85 3.12
C LEU A 108 -18.95 -8.60 1.86
N ASP A 109 -19.94 -7.72 1.94
CA ASP A 109 -20.80 -7.38 0.81
C ASP A 109 -20.09 -6.44 -0.16
N GLU A 110 -19.37 -5.42 0.34
CA GLU A 110 -18.64 -4.47 -0.49
C GLU A 110 -17.56 -5.14 -1.37
N LEU A 111 -16.99 -6.25 -0.90
CA LEU A 111 -15.95 -7.01 -1.60
C LEU A 111 -16.42 -8.32 -2.24
N ASN A 112 -17.76 -8.57 -2.26
CA ASN A 112 -18.36 -9.80 -2.77
C ASN A 112 -17.73 -11.06 -2.13
N LEU A 113 -17.62 -11.07 -0.79
CA LEU A 113 -17.04 -12.14 0.01
C LEU A 113 -18.08 -12.94 0.81
N ARG A 114 -19.36 -12.52 0.84
CA ARG A 114 -20.39 -13.11 1.69
C ARG A 114 -20.59 -14.61 1.44
N ASP A 115 -20.59 -15.02 0.19
CA ASP A 115 -20.70 -16.42 -0.23
C ASP A 115 -19.45 -17.26 0.08
N LYS A 116 -18.34 -16.63 0.41
CA LYS A 116 -17.05 -17.27 0.77
C LYS A 116 -16.74 -17.15 2.27
N SER A 117 -17.61 -16.49 3.07
CA SER A 117 -17.33 -16.17 4.48
C SER A 117 -16.94 -17.39 5.31
N ASN A 118 -17.54 -18.56 5.06
CA ASN A 118 -17.27 -19.82 5.75
C ASN A 118 -16.12 -20.65 5.13
N LYS A 119 -15.52 -20.21 4.01
CA LYS A 119 -14.37 -20.90 3.43
C LYS A 119 -13.09 -20.52 4.12
N ARG A 120 -12.18 -21.49 4.29
CA ARG A 120 -10.83 -21.21 4.80
C ARG A 120 -10.04 -20.41 3.79
N VAL A 121 -9.19 -19.51 4.28
CA VAL A 121 -8.37 -18.65 3.43
C VAL A 121 -7.46 -19.46 2.51
N LEU A 122 -6.96 -20.62 2.95
CA LEU A 122 -6.12 -21.51 2.14
C LEU A 122 -6.82 -22.11 0.92
N GLU A 123 -8.17 -22.14 0.91
CA GLU A 123 -9.00 -22.70 -0.17
C GLU A 123 -9.34 -21.65 -1.24
N LEU A 124 -9.00 -20.38 -1.01
CA LEU A 124 -9.35 -19.28 -1.88
C LEU A 124 -8.41 -19.18 -3.10
N SER A 125 -8.98 -18.75 -4.23
CA SER A 125 -8.18 -18.31 -5.37
C SER A 125 -7.38 -17.03 -5.01
N ARG A 126 -6.34 -16.71 -5.79
CA ARG A 126 -5.53 -15.49 -5.58
C ARG A 126 -6.38 -14.21 -5.56
N GLY A 127 -7.38 -14.10 -6.44
CA GLY A 127 -8.27 -12.94 -6.50
C GLY A 127 -9.09 -12.79 -5.21
N TYR A 128 -9.71 -13.87 -4.73
CA TYR A 128 -10.44 -13.84 -3.46
C TYR A 128 -9.52 -13.60 -2.26
N LEU A 129 -8.33 -14.19 -2.24
CA LEU A 129 -7.35 -13.94 -1.20
C LEU A 129 -6.99 -12.44 -1.13
N GLN A 130 -6.81 -11.80 -2.29
CA GLN A 130 -6.54 -10.35 -2.35
C GLN A 130 -7.74 -9.52 -1.88
N ARG A 131 -8.98 -9.91 -2.22
CA ARG A 131 -10.20 -9.24 -1.71
C ARG A 131 -10.28 -9.34 -0.18
N VAL A 132 -9.96 -10.48 0.41
CA VAL A 132 -9.90 -10.61 1.89
C VAL A 132 -8.79 -9.75 2.49
N ALA A 133 -7.63 -9.63 1.84
CA ALA A 133 -6.56 -8.72 2.28
C ALA A 133 -6.98 -7.24 2.22
N ILE A 134 -7.77 -6.85 1.20
CA ILE A 134 -8.38 -5.53 1.11
C ILE A 134 -9.37 -5.32 2.27
N ALA A 135 -10.28 -6.29 2.51
CA ALA A 135 -11.23 -6.25 3.62
C ALA A 135 -10.50 -6.00 4.96
N ARG A 136 -9.46 -6.80 5.23
CA ARG A 136 -8.63 -6.66 6.43
C ARG A 136 -8.04 -5.25 6.57
N ALA A 137 -7.55 -4.68 5.47
CA ALA A 137 -6.93 -3.35 5.50
C ALA A 137 -7.95 -2.23 5.72
N MET A 138 -9.19 -2.41 5.24
CA MET A 138 -10.27 -1.42 5.31
C MET A 138 -11.09 -1.49 6.60
N ILE A 139 -11.10 -2.63 7.30
CA ILE A 139 -11.98 -2.89 8.44
C ILE A 139 -11.81 -1.87 9.59
N SER A 140 -10.61 -1.30 9.75
CA SER A 140 -10.32 -0.28 10.76
C SER A 140 -10.72 1.13 10.35
N ASN A 141 -11.37 1.32 9.20
CA ASN A 141 -11.65 2.62 8.60
C ASN A 141 -10.40 3.53 8.60
N PRO A 142 -9.34 3.15 7.87
CA PRO A 142 -8.05 3.81 7.96
C PRO A 142 -8.10 5.25 7.43
N HIS A 143 -7.23 6.12 7.95
CA HIS A 143 -7.00 7.46 7.41
C HIS A 143 -5.91 7.51 6.33
N LEU A 144 -5.06 6.47 6.27
CA LEU A 144 -4.07 6.25 5.22
C LEU A 144 -4.22 4.83 4.70
N LEU A 145 -4.44 4.70 3.40
CA LEU A 145 -4.46 3.41 2.70
C LEU A 145 -3.19 3.27 1.87
N ILE A 146 -2.42 2.23 2.16
CA ILE A 146 -1.19 1.88 1.43
C ILE A 146 -1.48 0.65 0.56
N LEU A 147 -1.35 0.82 -0.75
CA LEU A 147 -1.61 -0.18 -1.78
C LEU A 147 -0.29 -0.55 -2.46
N ASP A 148 0.34 -1.64 -2.01
CA ASP A 148 1.60 -2.12 -2.57
C ASP A 148 1.33 -3.21 -3.60
N GLU A 149 1.28 -2.81 -4.88
CA GLU A 149 0.93 -3.65 -6.05
C GLU A 149 -0.42 -4.37 -5.88
N ALA A 150 -1.40 -3.70 -5.27
CA ALA A 150 -2.67 -4.29 -4.86
C ALA A 150 -3.53 -4.82 -6.01
N PHE A 151 -3.38 -4.27 -7.21
CA PHE A 151 -4.15 -4.67 -8.40
C PHE A 151 -3.61 -5.93 -9.11
N SER A 152 -2.35 -6.28 -8.87
CA SER A 152 -1.63 -7.31 -9.66
C SER A 152 -2.25 -8.71 -9.59
N SER A 153 -2.90 -9.03 -8.48
CA SER A 153 -3.50 -10.36 -8.22
C SER A 153 -5.03 -10.40 -8.34
N LEU A 154 -5.66 -9.26 -8.67
CA LEU A 154 -7.10 -9.16 -8.80
C LEU A 154 -7.58 -9.53 -10.21
N ASP A 155 -8.73 -10.20 -10.27
CA ASP A 155 -9.52 -10.37 -11.48
C ASP A 155 -10.20 -9.03 -11.89
N LEU A 156 -10.86 -9.00 -13.03
CA LEU A 156 -11.49 -7.79 -13.55
C LEU A 156 -12.50 -7.21 -12.55
N GLU A 157 -13.33 -8.05 -11.95
CA GLU A 157 -14.33 -7.62 -10.96
C GLU A 157 -13.66 -7.03 -9.71
N GLY A 158 -12.66 -7.71 -9.16
CA GLY A 158 -11.90 -7.21 -8.01
C GLY A 158 -11.18 -5.89 -8.29
N ARG A 159 -10.66 -5.69 -9.52
CA ARG A 159 -10.08 -4.40 -9.93
C ARG A 159 -11.11 -3.28 -9.94
N GLU A 160 -12.32 -3.52 -10.47
CA GLU A 160 -13.39 -2.52 -10.46
C GLU A 160 -13.86 -2.18 -9.04
N ILE A 161 -14.01 -3.19 -8.18
CA ILE A 161 -14.32 -2.97 -6.76
C ILE A 161 -13.24 -2.10 -6.10
N LEU A 162 -11.96 -2.43 -6.26
CA LEU A 162 -10.87 -1.65 -5.67
C LEU A 162 -10.81 -0.23 -6.23
N ARG A 163 -11.04 -0.04 -7.54
CA ARG A 163 -11.12 1.30 -8.17
C ARG A 163 -12.24 2.13 -7.57
N LYS A 164 -13.44 1.55 -7.38
CA LYS A 164 -14.58 2.21 -6.73
C LYS A 164 -14.23 2.60 -5.29
N MET A 165 -13.61 1.69 -4.53
CA MET A 165 -13.17 1.98 -3.15
C MET A 165 -12.15 3.13 -3.09
N ILE A 166 -11.15 3.13 -3.98
CA ILE A 166 -10.15 4.22 -4.06
C ILE A 166 -10.82 5.57 -4.37
N ARG A 167 -11.76 5.61 -5.31
CA ARG A 167 -12.47 6.86 -5.68
C ARG A 167 -13.29 7.43 -4.54
N ASN A 168 -13.87 6.57 -3.71
CA ASN A 168 -14.73 6.97 -2.58
C ASN A 168 -13.95 7.11 -1.26
N PHE A 169 -12.64 6.82 -1.27
CA PHE A 169 -11.83 6.88 -0.07
C PHE A 169 -11.49 8.33 0.31
N GLU A 170 -11.95 8.78 1.46
CA GLU A 170 -11.77 10.15 1.93
C GLU A 170 -10.39 10.41 2.56
N GLY A 171 -9.65 9.36 2.91
CA GLY A 171 -8.33 9.44 3.53
C GLY A 171 -7.20 9.72 2.53
N SER A 172 -5.96 9.55 3.00
CA SER A 172 -4.77 9.61 2.16
C SER A 172 -4.48 8.25 1.50
N ILE A 173 -3.97 8.25 0.27
CA ILE A 173 -3.61 7.03 -0.46
C ILE A 173 -2.13 7.08 -0.84
N LEU A 174 -1.41 5.99 -0.57
CA LEU A 174 -0.13 5.70 -1.18
C LEU A 174 -0.29 4.45 -2.05
N LEU A 175 -0.09 4.61 -3.35
CA LEU A 175 -0.18 3.53 -4.32
C LEU A 175 1.21 3.23 -4.90
N SER A 176 1.79 2.06 -4.63
CA SER A 176 2.95 1.61 -5.37
C SER A 176 2.51 0.69 -6.52
N THR A 177 2.93 1.02 -7.72
CA THR A 177 2.59 0.27 -8.92
C THR A 177 3.65 0.43 -10.00
N HIS A 178 3.67 -0.50 -10.93
CA HIS A 178 4.37 -0.39 -12.21
C HIS A 178 3.39 -0.15 -13.37
N ASP A 179 2.08 -0.17 -13.11
CA ASP A 179 1.02 0.13 -14.08
C ASP A 179 0.72 1.64 -14.07
N LEU A 180 0.97 2.28 -15.21
CA LEU A 180 0.80 3.71 -15.37
C LEU A 180 -0.66 4.16 -15.31
N GLU A 181 -1.61 3.30 -15.74
CA GLU A 181 -3.03 3.62 -15.66
C GLU A 181 -3.53 3.67 -14.20
N GLU A 182 -3.00 2.80 -13.34
CA GLU A 182 -3.31 2.83 -11.91
C GLU A 182 -2.77 4.10 -11.24
N ALA A 183 -1.59 4.59 -11.68
CA ALA A 183 -1.00 5.80 -11.13
C ALA A 183 -1.87 7.05 -11.31
N LYS A 184 -2.72 7.09 -12.34
CA LYS A 184 -3.64 8.21 -12.62
C LYS A 184 -4.66 8.50 -11.52
N PHE A 185 -4.87 7.58 -10.57
CA PHE A 185 -5.67 7.84 -9.38
C PHE A 185 -5.02 8.82 -8.40
N CYS A 186 -3.72 9.09 -8.57
CA CYS A 186 -2.96 9.91 -7.64
C CYS A 186 -2.71 11.31 -8.17
N ARG A 187 -2.53 12.27 -7.23
CA ARG A 187 -2.23 13.68 -7.53
C ARG A 187 -0.74 13.98 -7.55
N LYS A 188 0.06 13.19 -6.81
CA LYS A 188 1.51 13.33 -6.76
C LYS A 188 2.17 12.04 -7.19
N PHE A 189 3.38 12.17 -7.73
CA PHE A 189 4.14 11.08 -8.30
C PHE A 189 5.55 11.11 -7.72
N LEU A 190 6.01 9.97 -7.24
CA LEU A 190 7.38 9.71 -6.84
C LEU A 190 7.93 8.60 -7.74
N VAL A 191 8.96 8.89 -8.53
CA VAL A 191 9.67 7.86 -9.29
C VAL A 191 10.88 7.41 -8.49
N LEU A 192 10.92 6.11 -8.16
CA LEU A 192 12.07 5.49 -7.53
C LEU A 192 12.91 4.73 -8.55
N HIS A 193 14.21 4.96 -8.49
CA HIS A 193 15.22 4.22 -9.24
C HIS A 193 16.38 3.83 -8.31
N ASN A 194 16.69 2.53 -8.22
CA ASN A 194 17.77 1.99 -7.37
C ASN A 194 17.71 2.48 -5.90
N GLY A 195 16.50 2.66 -5.36
CA GLY A 195 16.29 3.13 -4.00
C GLY A 195 16.32 4.64 -3.81
N GLU A 196 16.60 5.41 -4.83
CA GLU A 196 16.67 6.88 -4.79
C GLU A 196 15.47 7.51 -5.49
N ALA A 197 15.11 8.75 -5.10
CA ALA A 197 14.06 9.51 -5.76
C ALA A 197 14.61 10.17 -7.02
N ALA A 198 14.20 9.67 -8.19
CA ALA A 198 14.52 10.27 -9.48
C ALA A 198 13.60 11.45 -9.82
N TYR A 199 12.38 11.44 -9.29
CA TYR A 199 11.38 12.51 -9.47
C TYR A 199 10.42 12.54 -8.30
N PHE A 200 9.98 13.75 -7.93
CA PHE A 200 8.83 13.98 -7.07
C PHE A 200 8.10 15.25 -7.50
N GLY A 201 6.83 15.13 -7.89
CA GLY A 201 6.03 16.25 -8.39
C GLY A 201 4.58 15.90 -8.62
N GLU A 202 3.87 16.79 -9.31
CA GLU A 202 2.44 16.67 -9.64
C GLU A 202 2.20 16.34 -11.12
N SER A 203 3.23 16.41 -11.96
CA SER A 203 3.13 16.10 -13.39
C SER A 203 3.24 14.60 -13.63
N TYR A 204 2.14 14.02 -14.12
CA TYR A 204 2.11 12.61 -14.54
C TYR A 204 3.04 12.35 -15.73
N ASP A 205 3.04 13.25 -16.71
CA ASP A 205 3.83 13.08 -17.95
C ASP A 205 5.34 13.13 -17.68
N GLU A 206 5.79 14.03 -16.80
CA GLU A 206 7.20 14.07 -16.36
C GLU A 206 7.59 12.80 -15.62
N ALA A 207 6.74 12.33 -14.69
CA ALA A 207 6.99 11.09 -13.96
C ALA A 207 7.13 9.89 -14.89
N VAL A 208 6.25 9.77 -15.89
CA VAL A 208 6.29 8.72 -16.92
C VAL A 208 7.51 8.85 -17.81
N GLY A 209 7.87 10.07 -18.24
CA GLY A 209 9.06 10.33 -19.04
C GLY A 209 10.34 9.89 -18.34
N ILE A 210 10.50 10.26 -17.07
CA ILE A 210 11.65 9.88 -16.24
C ILE A 210 11.68 8.36 -16.00
N LEU A 211 10.53 7.74 -15.72
CA LEU A 211 10.46 6.29 -15.53
C LEU A 211 10.93 5.54 -16.79
N ARG A 212 10.51 5.97 -17.98
CA ARG A 212 10.90 5.35 -19.27
C ARG A 212 12.38 5.52 -19.56
N ALA A 213 12.93 6.72 -19.34
CA ALA A 213 14.37 6.98 -19.54
C ALA A 213 15.27 6.06 -18.72
N HIS A 214 14.84 5.73 -17.49
CA HIS A 214 15.57 4.78 -16.62
C HIS A 214 15.43 3.30 -17.05
N LYS A 215 14.47 2.96 -17.91
CA LYS A 215 14.38 1.61 -18.48
C LYS A 215 15.42 1.39 -19.56
N GLU A 216 15.53 2.35 -20.47
CA GLU A 216 16.47 2.27 -21.62
C GLU A 216 17.93 2.23 -21.17
N GLY A 217 18.27 2.96 -20.09
CA GLY A 217 19.63 2.97 -19.53
C GLY A 217 20.03 1.71 -18.73
N SER A 218 19.10 0.79 -18.45
CA SER A 218 19.38 -0.47 -17.72
C SER A 218 19.49 -1.70 -18.64
N GLU A 219 19.19 -1.57 -19.94
CA GLU A 219 19.28 -2.62 -20.95
C GLU A 219 20.54 -2.50 -21.84
N GLY A 220 21.39 -1.53 -21.60
CA GLY A 220 22.70 -1.32 -22.25
C GLY A 220 23.83 -1.61 -21.27
#